data_c99bf92324819eb31b378a312de512e5
#
_entry.id   c99bf92324819eb31b378a312de512e5
#
_cell.length_a   1.000
_cell.length_b   1.000
_cell.length_c   1.000
_cell.angle_alpha   90.00
_cell.angle_beta   90.00
_cell.angle_gamma   90.00
#
_symmetry.space_group_name_H-M   'P 1'
#
loop_
_entity.id
_entity.type
_entity.pdbx_description
1 polymer ?
#
loop_
_entity_poly.entity_id
_entity_poly.type
_entity_poly.pdbx_seq_one_letter_code
_entity_poly.pdbx_strand_id
1 'polypeptide(L)'
;MSAWKWRQADLLRKKADTVEPYSSAATYHFVNVFQEKRRERIANDERHSIDTSVETLGLLNIVVYNINHIERIGISLPGIISLGKYMRSLGDKVDFVKFDSWTKSLHIRRMTSLMASILVQTMEFEPSELPFLYTDIPDAREMLCRYLMSTAPDGTWNRSLSLYRFSKLGMIGFWHHKIKDMLDSIEE
;
A
#
# COMPACT_ATOMS: atom_id res chain seq x y z
N MET A 1 -29.51 15.83 -5.17
CA MET A 1 -28.22 15.14 -5.47
C MET A 1 -28.26 14.74 -6.94
N SER A 2 -27.25 15.12 -7.74
CA SER A 2 -27.25 14.90 -9.19
C SER A 2 -27.00 13.44 -9.54
N ALA A 3 -27.56 12.95 -10.66
CA ALA A 3 -27.39 11.59 -11.18
C ALA A 3 -25.90 11.22 -11.41
N TRP A 4 -25.03 12.23 -11.59
CA TRP A 4 -23.59 12.08 -11.72
C TRP A 4 -22.93 11.58 -10.42
N LYS A 5 -23.36 12.08 -9.25
CA LYS A 5 -22.85 11.61 -7.94
C LYS A 5 -23.16 10.14 -7.68
N TRP A 6 -24.34 9.67 -8.09
CA TRP A 6 -24.74 8.27 -7.98
C TRP A 6 -23.91 7.34 -8.87
N ARG A 7 -23.61 7.75 -10.10
CA ARG A 7 -22.76 6.95 -11.00
C ARG A 7 -21.33 6.83 -10.50
N GLN A 8 -20.75 7.89 -9.93
CA GLN A 8 -19.40 7.82 -9.34
C GLN A 8 -19.37 6.95 -8.09
N ALA A 9 -20.38 7.04 -7.21
CA ALA A 9 -20.48 6.18 -6.06
C ALA A 9 -20.60 4.70 -6.44
N ASP A 10 -21.35 4.38 -7.49
CA ASP A 10 -21.53 3.02 -8.01
C ASP A 10 -20.26 2.47 -8.69
N LEU A 11 -19.53 3.31 -9.41
CA LEU A 11 -18.23 2.96 -10.00
C LEU A 11 -17.17 2.73 -8.91
N LEU A 12 -17.15 3.53 -7.86
CA LEU A 12 -16.25 3.35 -6.73
C LEU A 12 -16.61 2.11 -5.92
N ARG A 13 -17.90 1.83 -5.75
CA ARG A 13 -18.39 0.60 -5.11
C ARG A 13 -18.00 -0.63 -5.93
N LYS A 14 -18.21 -0.64 -7.25
CA LYS A 14 -17.77 -1.71 -8.14
C LYS A 14 -16.25 -1.89 -8.15
N LYS A 15 -15.46 -0.81 -8.04
CA LYS A 15 -14.00 -0.90 -7.89
C LYS A 15 -13.60 -1.45 -6.52
N ALA A 16 -14.33 -1.13 -5.46
CA ALA A 16 -14.11 -1.68 -4.12
C ALA A 16 -14.42 -3.18 -4.07
N ASP A 17 -15.51 -3.59 -4.74
CA ASP A 17 -15.93 -5.00 -4.82
C ASP A 17 -14.97 -5.84 -5.69
N THR A 18 -14.10 -5.21 -6.51
CA THR A 18 -13.10 -5.90 -7.35
C THR A 18 -11.73 -6.06 -6.71
N VAL A 19 -11.51 -5.54 -5.50
CA VAL A 19 -10.25 -5.75 -4.78
C VAL A 19 -10.32 -7.08 -4.05
N GLU A 20 -9.64 -8.07 -4.62
CA GLU A 20 -9.53 -9.39 -4.02
C GLU A 20 -8.92 -9.30 -2.60
N PRO A 21 -9.42 -10.09 -1.63
CA PRO A 21 -8.81 -10.17 -0.32
C PRO A 21 -7.37 -10.70 -0.44
N TYR A 22 -6.52 -10.32 0.49
CA TYR A 22 -5.14 -10.82 0.51
C TYR A 22 -5.12 -12.35 0.52
N SER A 23 -4.36 -12.93 -0.40
CA SER A 23 -4.07 -14.36 -0.46
C SER A 23 -2.56 -14.58 -0.46
N SER A 24 -2.06 -15.44 0.42
CA SER A 24 -0.64 -15.79 0.48
C SER A 24 -0.15 -16.56 -0.75
N ALA A 25 -1.07 -17.17 -1.49
CA ALA A 25 -0.78 -17.89 -2.74
C ALA A 25 -0.71 -16.97 -3.97
N ALA A 26 -1.23 -15.75 -3.86
CA ALA A 26 -1.24 -14.80 -4.97
C ALA A 26 0.06 -13.98 -5.02
N THR A 27 0.52 -13.68 -6.22
CA THR A 27 1.60 -12.70 -6.43
C THR A 27 0.99 -11.37 -6.81
N TYR A 28 1.34 -10.33 -6.07
CA TYR A 28 0.83 -8.98 -6.30
C TYR A 28 1.83 -8.15 -7.10
N HIS A 29 1.30 -7.34 -8.01
CA HIS A 29 2.05 -6.50 -8.92
C HIS A 29 1.74 -5.03 -8.64
N PHE A 30 2.74 -4.15 -8.70
CA PHE A 30 2.51 -2.72 -8.57
C PHE A 30 1.65 -2.21 -9.73
N VAL A 31 0.73 -1.31 -9.42
CA VAL A 31 -0.02 -0.57 -10.46
C VAL A 31 0.91 0.33 -11.25
N ASN A 32 1.93 0.88 -10.61
CA ASN A 32 2.94 1.71 -11.24
C ASN A 32 3.93 0.85 -12.03
N VAL A 33 3.97 1.02 -13.34
CA VAL A 33 4.81 0.24 -14.28
C VAL A 33 6.32 0.33 -13.96
N PHE A 34 6.79 1.47 -13.45
CA PHE A 34 8.21 1.62 -13.11
C PHE A 34 8.58 0.85 -11.83
N GLN A 35 7.70 0.85 -10.83
CA GLN A 35 7.89 0.06 -9.63
C GLN A 35 7.78 -1.43 -9.95
N GLU A 36 6.83 -1.80 -10.82
CA GLU A 36 6.66 -3.19 -11.22
C GLU A 36 7.89 -3.74 -11.94
N LYS A 37 8.43 -3.02 -12.92
CA LYS A 37 9.68 -3.44 -13.59
C LYS A 37 10.85 -3.61 -12.62
N ARG A 38 10.93 -2.79 -11.57
CA ARG A 38 11.96 -2.95 -10.53
C ARG A 38 11.68 -4.16 -9.65
N ARG A 39 10.42 -4.38 -9.24
CA ARG A 39 10.02 -5.56 -8.49
C ARG A 39 10.33 -6.85 -9.25
N GLU A 40 10.03 -6.91 -10.54
CA GLU A 40 10.36 -8.06 -11.40
C GLU A 40 11.86 -8.32 -11.44
N ARG A 41 12.70 -7.29 -11.53
CA ARG A 41 14.15 -7.43 -11.46
C ARG A 41 14.57 -8.01 -10.12
N ILE A 42 14.10 -7.46 -9.00
CA ILE A 42 14.35 -7.97 -7.66
C ILE A 42 13.98 -9.46 -7.57
N ALA A 43 12.78 -9.84 -8.03
CA ALA A 43 12.32 -11.22 -7.99
C ALA A 43 13.16 -12.15 -8.89
N ASN A 44 13.62 -11.66 -10.03
CA ASN A 44 14.51 -12.44 -10.92
C ASN A 44 15.92 -12.58 -10.34
N ASP A 45 16.50 -11.51 -9.81
CA ASP A 45 17.82 -11.53 -9.17
C ASP A 45 17.80 -12.49 -7.98
N GLU A 46 16.73 -12.48 -7.18
CA GLU A 46 16.57 -13.36 -6.04
C GLU A 46 16.43 -14.83 -6.43
N ARG A 47 15.74 -15.16 -7.53
CA ARG A 47 15.63 -16.54 -8.05
C ARG A 47 16.98 -17.12 -8.48
N HIS A 48 17.92 -16.29 -8.87
CA HIS A 48 19.26 -16.70 -9.31
C HIS A 48 20.31 -16.52 -8.21
N SER A 49 19.89 -16.06 -7.03
CA SER A 49 20.78 -15.92 -5.87
C SER A 49 21.04 -17.28 -5.22
N ILE A 50 22.26 -17.47 -4.74
CA ILE A 50 22.64 -18.65 -3.94
C ILE A 50 21.92 -18.60 -2.57
N ASP A 51 21.67 -17.40 -2.08
CA ASP A 51 21.02 -17.13 -0.80
C ASP A 51 19.65 -16.52 -1.03
N THR A 52 18.73 -17.35 -1.52
CA THR A 52 17.33 -16.95 -1.80
C THR A 52 16.56 -16.82 -0.50
N SER A 53 15.93 -15.67 -0.29
CA SER A 53 15.06 -15.41 0.86
C SER A 53 13.59 -15.37 0.45
N VAL A 54 12.95 -16.54 0.51
CA VAL A 54 11.52 -16.67 0.15
C VAL A 54 10.63 -15.85 1.08
N GLU A 55 10.97 -15.81 2.37
CA GLU A 55 10.23 -15.05 3.37
C GLU A 55 10.36 -13.55 3.14
N THR A 56 11.52 -13.06 2.69
CA THR A 56 11.68 -11.64 2.35
C THR A 56 10.84 -11.27 1.12
N LEU A 57 10.80 -12.13 0.09
CA LEU A 57 9.88 -11.94 -1.05
C LEU A 57 8.41 -12.01 -0.62
N GLY A 58 8.07 -12.88 0.30
CA GLY A 58 6.73 -12.98 0.88
C GLY A 58 6.32 -11.69 1.59
N LEU A 59 7.22 -11.11 2.41
CA LEU A 59 6.98 -9.82 3.05
C LEU A 59 6.79 -8.70 2.01
N LEU A 60 7.64 -8.65 0.98
CA LEU A 60 7.51 -7.68 -0.10
C LEU A 60 6.14 -7.81 -0.79
N ASN A 61 5.68 -9.03 -1.04
CA ASN A 61 4.40 -9.29 -1.68
C ASN A 61 3.20 -8.76 -0.86
N ILE A 62 3.22 -8.93 0.48
CA ILE A 62 2.20 -8.36 1.37
C ILE A 62 2.25 -6.82 1.33
N VAL A 63 3.43 -6.26 1.32
CA VAL A 63 3.62 -4.80 1.24
C VAL A 63 3.10 -4.25 -0.09
N VAL A 64 3.38 -4.92 -1.22
CA VAL A 64 2.84 -4.53 -2.55
C VAL A 64 1.32 -4.55 -2.55
N TYR A 65 0.70 -5.60 -1.99
CA TYR A 65 -0.75 -5.67 -1.84
C TYR A 65 -1.31 -4.45 -1.10
N ASN A 66 -0.74 -4.16 0.08
CA ASN A 66 -1.19 -3.04 0.90
C ASN A 66 -1.00 -1.68 0.19
N ILE A 67 0.12 -1.48 -0.51
CA ILE A 67 0.39 -0.24 -1.26
C ILE A 67 -0.66 -0.06 -2.36
N ASN A 68 -0.92 -1.09 -3.16
CA ASN A 68 -1.94 -1.03 -4.21
C ASN A 68 -3.33 -0.71 -3.64
N HIS A 69 -3.64 -1.29 -2.47
CA HIS A 69 -4.90 -1.02 -1.80
C HIS A 69 -4.98 0.43 -1.31
N ILE A 70 -3.90 0.93 -0.69
CA ILE A 70 -3.80 2.31 -0.23
C ILE A 70 -3.95 3.30 -1.38
N GLU A 71 -3.32 3.04 -2.52
CA GLU A 71 -3.36 3.91 -3.69
C GLU A 71 -4.74 3.94 -4.39
N ARG A 72 -5.51 2.86 -4.29
CA ARG A 72 -6.81 2.75 -4.98
C ARG A 72 -7.99 3.12 -4.10
N ILE A 73 -8.00 2.65 -2.87
CA ILE A 73 -9.18 2.66 -2.00
C ILE A 73 -8.87 3.29 -0.65
N GLY A 74 -7.66 3.02 -0.11
CA GLY A 74 -7.21 3.44 1.20
C GLY A 74 -6.64 2.29 2.03
N ILE A 75 -6.52 2.45 3.34
CA ILE A 75 -5.86 1.47 4.21
C ILE A 75 -6.74 0.21 4.34
N SER A 76 -6.17 -0.95 4.00
CA SER A 76 -6.82 -2.25 4.17
C SER A 76 -6.56 -2.80 5.56
N LEU A 77 -7.56 -2.85 6.43
CA LEU A 77 -7.41 -3.48 7.74
C LEU A 77 -7.03 -4.97 7.63
N PRO A 78 -7.67 -5.79 6.77
CA PRO A 78 -7.24 -7.18 6.56
C PRO A 78 -5.79 -7.27 6.06
N GLY A 79 -5.35 -6.36 5.19
CA GLY A 79 -3.97 -6.31 4.70
C GLY A 79 -2.96 -5.97 5.79
N ILE A 80 -3.28 -5.01 6.68
CA ILE A 80 -2.44 -4.69 7.85
C ILE A 80 -2.39 -5.86 8.84
N ILE A 81 -3.53 -6.52 9.11
CA ILE A 81 -3.57 -7.72 9.95
C ILE A 81 -2.71 -8.84 9.36
N SER A 82 -2.76 -9.04 8.04
CA SER A 82 -1.94 -10.05 7.35
C SER A 82 -0.45 -9.74 7.48
N LEU A 83 -0.07 -8.46 7.36
CA LEU A 83 1.31 -8.01 7.59
C LEU A 83 1.75 -8.31 9.03
N GLY A 84 0.94 -7.94 10.03
CA GLY A 84 1.24 -8.22 11.44
C GLY A 84 1.37 -9.72 11.74
N LYS A 85 0.45 -10.54 11.22
CA LYS A 85 0.54 -12.01 11.36
C LYS A 85 1.81 -12.55 10.74
N TYR A 86 2.18 -12.07 9.55
CA TYR A 86 3.40 -12.48 8.87
C TYR A 86 4.64 -12.17 9.70
N MET A 87 4.72 -10.96 10.24
CA MET A 87 5.84 -10.54 11.08
C MET A 87 5.97 -11.41 12.34
N ARG A 88 4.87 -11.71 13.01
CA ARG A 88 4.90 -12.58 14.22
C ARG A 88 5.23 -14.04 13.92
N SER A 89 4.92 -14.55 12.72
CA SER A 89 5.12 -15.96 12.38
C SER A 89 6.42 -16.25 11.63
N LEU A 90 6.90 -15.31 10.82
CA LEU A 90 8.04 -15.49 9.91
C LEU A 90 9.04 -14.33 9.95
N GLY A 91 8.84 -13.32 10.81
CA GLY A 91 9.70 -12.16 10.88
C GLY A 91 11.16 -12.48 11.18
N ASP A 92 11.42 -13.51 11.97
CA ASP A 92 12.76 -14.02 12.31
C ASP A 92 13.52 -14.62 11.10
N LYS A 93 12.79 -15.02 10.04
CA LYS A 93 13.34 -15.58 8.81
C LYS A 93 13.52 -14.55 7.68
N VAL A 94 13.05 -13.33 7.91
CA VAL A 94 13.16 -12.25 6.93
C VAL A 94 14.55 -11.64 6.95
N ASP A 95 15.17 -11.55 5.78
CA ASP A 95 16.39 -10.76 5.59
C ASP A 95 16.04 -9.28 5.46
N PHE A 96 16.09 -8.55 6.57
CA PHE A 96 15.77 -7.13 6.61
C PHE A 96 16.82 -6.26 5.90
N VAL A 97 18.04 -6.72 5.70
CA VAL A 97 19.05 -5.98 4.93
C VAL A 97 18.65 -5.96 3.45
N LYS A 98 18.27 -7.12 2.91
CA LYS A 98 17.71 -7.22 1.56
C LYS A 98 16.43 -6.40 1.43
N PHE A 99 15.51 -6.55 2.40
CA PHE A 99 14.24 -5.84 2.39
C PHE A 99 14.42 -4.32 2.39
N ASP A 100 15.34 -3.79 3.19
CA ASP A 100 15.68 -2.37 3.21
C ASP A 100 16.20 -1.87 1.87
N SER A 101 17.13 -2.63 1.25
CA SER A 101 17.62 -2.33 -0.08
C SER A 101 16.51 -2.28 -1.13
N TRP A 102 15.59 -3.26 -1.10
CA TRP A 102 14.46 -3.34 -2.02
C TRP A 102 13.48 -2.19 -1.84
N THR A 103 13.08 -1.90 -0.59
CA THR A 103 12.14 -0.79 -0.30
C THR A 103 12.72 0.56 -0.69
N LYS A 104 14.05 0.73 -0.56
CA LYS A 104 14.75 1.92 -1.03
C LYS A 104 14.72 2.04 -2.56
N SER A 105 15.05 0.96 -3.27
CA SER A 105 15.06 0.94 -4.74
C SER A 105 13.65 1.13 -5.34
N LEU A 106 12.64 0.60 -4.68
CA LEU A 106 11.23 0.74 -5.06
C LEU A 106 10.60 2.08 -4.63
N HIS A 107 11.31 2.90 -3.83
CA HIS A 107 10.83 4.16 -3.27
C HIS A 107 9.57 4.02 -2.40
N ILE A 108 9.44 2.92 -1.65
CA ILE A 108 8.26 2.61 -0.83
C ILE A 108 8.50 2.72 0.69
N ARG A 109 9.69 3.15 1.14
CA ARG A 109 10.03 3.24 2.57
C ARG A 109 9.02 4.02 3.41
N ARG A 110 8.44 5.11 2.87
CA ARG A 110 7.43 5.88 3.60
C ARG A 110 6.11 5.12 3.76
N MET A 111 5.72 4.34 2.74
CA MET A 111 4.54 3.48 2.82
C MET A 111 4.75 2.33 3.80
N THR A 112 5.93 1.71 3.80
CA THR A 112 6.26 0.66 4.78
C THR A 112 6.29 1.22 6.20
N SER A 113 6.83 2.42 6.41
CA SER A 113 6.79 3.11 7.71
C SER A 113 5.38 3.41 8.17
N LEU A 114 4.46 3.81 7.27
CA LEU A 114 3.06 4.00 7.62
C LEU A 114 2.42 2.71 8.13
N MET A 115 2.63 1.59 7.42
CA MET A 115 2.09 0.29 7.83
C MET A 115 2.68 -0.16 9.17
N ALA A 116 4.00 0.02 9.37
CA ALA A 116 4.67 -0.28 10.63
C ALA A 116 4.15 0.59 11.78
N SER A 117 3.98 1.90 11.58
CA SER A 117 3.42 2.80 12.59
C SER A 117 1.98 2.41 12.96
N ILE A 118 1.18 1.95 11.99
CA ILE A 118 -0.16 1.40 12.28
C ILE A 118 -0.05 0.16 13.16
N LEU A 119 0.85 -0.78 12.86
CA LEU A 119 1.04 -1.99 13.68
C LEU A 119 1.45 -1.66 15.11
N VAL A 120 2.40 -0.73 15.29
CA VAL A 120 2.83 -0.26 16.63
C VAL A 120 1.67 0.39 17.38
N GLN A 121 0.95 1.31 16.75
CA GLN A 121 -0.07 2.13 17.43
C GLN A 121 -1.41 1.42 17.64
N THR A 122 -1.66 0.28 16.96
CA THR A 122 -2.97 -0.40 16.99
C THR A 122 -2.92 -1.88 17.32
N MET A 123 -1.78 -2.55 17.17
CA MET A 123 -1.66 -4.01 17.29
C MET A 123 -0.54 -4.43 18.27
N GLU A 124 -0.11 -3.51 19.14
CA GLU A 124 0.84 -3.77 20.22
C GLU A 124 2.17 -4.39 19.72
N PHE A 125 2.65 -3.94 18.56
CA PHE A 125 4.01 -4.25 18.13
C PHE A 125 4.98 -3.28 18.75
N GLU A 126 6.14 -3.79 19.18
CA GLU A 126 7.25 -2.93 19.55
C GLU A 126 7.97 -2.42 18.30
N PRO A 127 8.49 -1.18 18.29
CA PRO A 127 9.28 -0.66 17.18
C PRO A 127 10.46 -1.56 16.79
N SER A 128 11.04 -2.26 17.75
CA SER A 128 12.14 -3.22 17.58
C SER A 128 11.75 -4.46 16.77
N GLU A 129 10.45 -4.85 16.77
CA GLU A 129 9.94 -5.98 16.02
C GLU A 129 9.75 -5.65 14.52
N LEU A 130 9.81 -4.36 14.16
CA LEU A 130 9.54 -3.87 12.82
C LEU A 130 10.74 -3.09 12.23
N PRO A 131 11.82 -3.77 11.80
CA PRO A 131 13.03 -3.12 11.28
C PRO A 131 12.81 -2.22 10.05
N PHE A 132 11.63 -2.28 9.43
CA PHE A 132 11.22 -1.39 8.33
C PHE A 132 10.42 -0.15 8.78
N LEU A 133 10.37 0.11 10.07
CA LEU A 133 9.89 1.38 10.62
C LEU A 133 11.00 2.45 10.52
N TYR A 134 11.19 3.01 9.33
CA TYR A 134 12.24 4.01 9.09
C TYR A 134 11.94 5.38 9.68
N THR A 135 10.68 5.70 9.84
CA THR A 135 10.19 6.97 10.37
C THR A 135 8.86 6.73 11.07
N ASP A 136 8.76 7.12 12.31
CA ASP A 136 7.48 7.08 13.02
C ASP A 136 6.50 8.10 12.42
N ILE A 137 5.24 7.69 12.31
CA ILE A 137 4.14 8.50 11.79
C ILE A 137 3.12 8.65 12.90
N PRO A 138 3.15 9.77 13.63
CA PRO A 138 2.36 9.94 14.87
C PRO A 138 0.85 9.79 14.66
N ASP A 139 0.34 10.19 13.51
CA ASP A 139 -1.09 10.18 13.17
C ASP A 139 -1.55 8.89 12.43
N ALA A 140 -0.73 7.82 12.41
CA ALA A 140 -1.03 6.59 11.66
C ALA A 140 -2.32 5.90 12.16
N ARG A 141 -2.52 5.81 13.47
CA ARG A 141 -3.76 5.29 14.07
C ARG A 141 -4.98 6.13 13.68
N GLU A 142 -4.85 7.45 13.74
CA GLU A 142 -5.95 8.36 13.40
C GLU A 142 -6.30 8.24 11.91
N MET A 143 -5.30 8.10 11.04
CA MET A 143 -5.50 7.87 9.61
C MET A 143 -6.28 6.57 9.36
N LEU A 144 -5.92 5.48 10.04
CA LEU A 144 -6.67 4.22 9.97
C LEU A 144 -8.10 4.40 10.47
N CYS A 145 -8.30 5.02 11.63
CA CYS A 145 -9.64 5.24 12.19
C CYS A 145 -10.51 6.11 11.29
N ARG A 146 -9.99 7.20 10.78
CA ARG A 146 -10.71 8.07 9.81
C ARG A 146 -11.13 7.28 8.58
N TYR A 147 -10.27 6.37 8.11
CA TYR A 147 -10.57 5.54 6.96
C TYR A 147 -11.71 4.55 7.26
N LEU A 148 -11.64 3.85 8.41
CA LEU A 148 -12.64 2.86 8.81
C LEU A 148 -14.00 3.49 9.14
N MET A 149 -14.01 4.66 9.77
CA MET A 149 -15.26 5.33 10.19
C MET A 149 -15.96 6.10 9.07
N SER A 150 -15.27 6.33 7.97
CA SER A 150 -15.79 7.13 6.89
C SER A 150 -16.58 6.26 5.90
N THR A 151 -17.85 6.09 6.16
CA THR A 151 -18.84 5.46 5.27
C THR A 151 -19.37 6.39 4.18
N ALA A 152 -18.95 7.67 4.17
CA ALA A 152 -19.51 8.66 3.26
C ALA A 152 -18.74 8.70 1.92
N PRO A 153 -19.44 8.64 0.76
CA PRO A 153 -18.84 8.72 -0.56
C PRO A 153 -18.22 10.08 -0.89
N ASP A 154 -18.55 11.11 -0.11
CA ASP A 154 -18.19 12.51 -0.41
C ASP A 154 -16.75 12.91 0.02
N GLY A 155 -16.05 12.06 0.76
CA GLY A 155 -14.72 12.36 1.31
C GLY A 155 -13.54 11.67 0.61
N THR A 156 -13.77 10.94 -0.49
CA THR A 156 -12.76 10.07 -1.13
C THR A 156 -11.55 10.84 -1.63
N TRP A 157 -11.70 12.06 -2.10
CA TRP A 157 -10.61 12.88 -2.63
C TRP A 157 -9.60 13.33 -1.57
N ASN A 158 -10.09 13.86 -0.45
CA ASN A 158 -9.22 14.33 0.65
C ASN A 158 -8.50 13.18 1.37
N ARG A 159 -9.06 11.98 1.36
CA ARG A 159 -8.45 10.79 1.95
C ARG A 159 -7.30 10.27 1.10
N SER A 160 -7.51 10.12 -0.19
CA SER A 160 -6.46 9.71 -1.13
C SER A 160 -5.28 10.68 -1.05
N LEU A 161 -5.53 12.00 -1.06
CA LEU A 161 -4.47 13.01 -0.95
C LEU A 161 -3.59 12.85 0.29
N SER A 162 -4.16 12.55 1.45
CA SER A 162 -3.39 12.37 2.67
C SER A 162 -2.46 11.16 2.60
N LEU A 163 -2.85 10.12 1.88
CA LEU A 163 -2.06 8.89 1.71
C LEU A 163 -1.02 9.01 0.59
N TYR A 164 -1.33 9.70 -0.49
CA TYR A 164 -0.38 9.93 -1.59
C TYR A 164 0.89 10.68 -1.16
N ARG A 165 0.84 11.46 -0.08
CA ARG A 165 2.05 12.10 0.48
C ARG A 165 3.12 11.09 0.91
N PHE A 166 2.77 9.82 1.11
CA PHE A 166 3.71 8.76 1.50
C PHE A 166 4.39 8.09 0.30
N SER A 167 3.90 8.30 -0.92
CA SER A 167 4.51 7.78 -2.13
C SER A 167 4.94 8.92 -3.06
N LYS A 168 6.24 9.02 -3.37
CA LYS A 168 6.73 10.00 -4.35
C LYS A 168 6.20 9.74 -5.75
N LEU A 169 6.03 8.49 -6.13
CA LEU A 169 5.51 8.08 -7.44
C LEU A 169 3.98 8.13 -7.46
N GLY A 170 3.33 7.87 -6.33
CA GLY A 170 1.89 8.04 -6.18
C GLY A 170 1.45 9.49 -6.38
N MET A 171 2.25 10.48 -5.92
CA MET A 171 2.01 11.89 -6.20
C MET A 171 1.99 12.20 -7.70
N ILE A 172 2.91 11.65 -8.47
CA ILE A 172 2.96 11.85 -9.94
C ILE A 172 1.74 11.19 -10.58
N GLY A 173 1.39 9.96 -10.19
CA GLY A 173 0.19 9.27 -10.66
C GLY A 173 -1.10 10.02 -10.30
N PHE A 174 -1.17 10.59 -9.11
CA PHE A 174 -2.27 11.42 -8.66
C PHE A 174 -2.46 12.66 -9.56
N TRP A 175 -1.39 13.42 -9.82
CA TRP A 175 -1.45 14.60 -10.68
C TRP A 175 -1.80 14.23 -12.12
N HIS A 176 -1.29 13.10 -12.63
CA HIS A 176 -1.66 12.61 -13.96
C HIS A 176 -3.15 12.28 -14.05
N HIS A 177 -3.73 11.58 -13.06
CA HIS A 177 -5.17 11.33 -13.01
C HIS A 177 -5.98 12.62 -12.90
N LYS A 178 -5.55 13.55 -12.06
CA LYS A 178 -6.23 14.82 -11.89
C LYS A 178 -6.25 15.66 -13.16
N ILE A 179 -5.13 15.70 -13.89
CA ILE A 179 -5.02 16.41 -15.16
C ILE A 179 -5.93 15.73 -16.20
N LYS A 180 -5.93 14.40 -16.25
CA LYS A 180 -6.81 13.64 -17.15
C LYS A 180 -8.29 13.91 -16.87
N ASP A 181 -8.71 13.78 -15.59
CA ASP A 181 -10.11 14.04 -15.19
C ASP A 181 -10.53 15.50 -15.50
N MET A 182 -9.59 16.45 -15.38
CA MET A 182 -9.82 17.85 -15.72
C MET A 182 -9.94 18.05 -17.24
N LEU A 183 -9.13 17.37 -18.03
CA LEU A 183 -9.23 17.41 -19.50
C LEU A 183 -10.53 16.77 -19.99
N ASP A 184 -10.90 15.60 -19.46
CA ASP A 184 -12.14 14.91 -19.78
C ASP A 184 -13.39 15.74 -19.42
N SER A 185 -13.29 16.64 -18.41
CA SER A 185 -14.36 17.55 -18.01
C SER A 185 -14.48 18.83 -18.89
N ILE A 186 -13.49 19.11 -19.74
CA ILE A 186 -13.51 20.25 -20.67
C ILE A 186 -14.05 19.82 -22.03
N GLU A 187 -14.04 18.52 -22.35
CA GLU A 187 -14.56 17.97 -23.62
C GLU A 187 -16.08 17.67 -23.58
N GLU A 188 -16.75 17.83 -22.42
CA GLU A 188 -18.23 17.81 -22.28
C GLU A 188 -18.81 19.24 -22.26
#